data_7d82edddda68174b7c89d03995a85222
#
_entry.id   7d82edddda68174b7c89d03995a85222
#
_cell.length_a   1.000
_cell.length_b   1.000
_cell.length_c   1.000
_cell.angle_alpha   90.00
_cell.angle_beta   90.00
_cell.angle_gamma   90.00
#
_symmetry.space_group_name_H-M   'P 1'
#
loop_
_entity.id
_entity.type
_entity.pdbx_description
1 polymer ?
#
loop_
_entity_poly.entity_id
_entity_poly.type
_entity_poly.pdbx_seq_one_letter_code
_entity_poly.pdbx_strand_id
1 'polypeptide(L)'
;MTLPEISLAQANRYLLKRQHLLEPCLDPLQATIDACGLQAQVPSSPALSLRNRVKGFTLADYDRLLVAERKIVRTWAMRGTIHVVPADRLPIYTSIYADESWPTPAMLQAMDLLKEGPLTRKQLIVRAIEKLGLPREQAERLFGPWGGILQSMSRAGLTVHVPAAGAEVPVARVEDWLGPQPPLPAKETLEDRLFMAYARGYGPVTVRDFAHFSLLPVVRIRAIIERTPGLAQVRLEGSKLTHYIPQADLPELLATTGSEEAPVRLLPRFDSLVLAHKDKARILDEPLRRKVFKDAAVVEAVALIRGRIGGIWRMKTTARELRVEFHPFGRQPASAVKAEAARLGKWLGLERLAFDVI
;
A
#
# COMPACT_ATOMS: atom_id res chain seq x y z
N MET A 1 -1.10 -24.45 -27.29
CA MET A 1 -2.26 -24.51 -26.35
C MET A 1 -2.87 -23.11 -26.25
N THR A 2 -4.16 -22.99 -26.38
CA THR A 2 -4.87 -21.73 -26.14
C THR A 2 -4.84 -21.41 -24.65
N LEU A 3 -4.55 -20.15 -24.31
CA LEU A 3 -4.58 -19.70 -22.91
C LEU A 3 -6.01 -19.75 -22.37
N PRO A 4 -6.21 -20.12 -21.08
CA PRO A 4 -7.51 -20.01 -20.45
C PRO A 4 -8.03 -18.58 -20.54
N GLU A 5 -9.31 -18.43 -20.89
CA GLU A 5 -9.97 -17.12 -20.95
C GLU A 5 -10.90 -16.95 -19.75
N ILE A 6 -10.85 -15.78 -19.12
CA ILE A 6 -11.65 -15.42 -17.94
C ILE A 6 -12.39 -14.11 -18.18
N SER A 7 -13.57 -13.98 -17.60
CA SER A 7 -14.34 -12.74 -17.66
C SER A 7 -13.77 -11.64 -16.73
N LEU A 8 -14.13 -10.39 -17.02
CA LEU A 8 -13.78 -9.26 -16.15
C LEU A 8 -14.42 -9.41 -14.75
N ALA A 9 -15.67 -9.90 -14.68
CA ALA A 9 -16.37 -10.14 -13.41
C ALA A 9 -15.69 -11.22 -12.57
N GLN A 10 -15.25 -12.31 -13.20
CA GLN A 10 -14.50 -13.40 -12.55
C GLN A 10 -13.16 -12.87 -11.99
N ALA A 11 -12.39 -12.13 -12.81
CA ALA A 11 -11.12 -11.55 -12.39
C ALA A 11 -11.30 -10.54 -11.24
N ASN A 12 -12.36 -9.73 -11.27
CA ASN A 12 -12.67 -8.80 -10.19
C ASN A 12 -13.01 -9.55 -8.88
N ARG A 13 -13.89 -10.54 -8.95
CA ARG A 13 -14.28 -11.30 -7.75
C ARG A 13 -13.09 -12.02 -7.13
N TYR A 14 -12.26 -12.66 -7.95
CA TYR A 14 -11.02 -13.27 -7.49
C TYR A 14 -10.10 -12.23 -6.79
N LEU A 15 -9.89 -11.06 -7.40
CA LEU A 15 -9.13 -9.96 -6.82
C LEU A 15 -9.67 -9.55 -5.44
N LEU A 16 -11.00 -9.36 -5.30
CA LEU A 16 -11.62 -8.97 -4.04
C LEU A 16 -11.46 -10.05 -2.95
N LYS A 17 -11.52 -11.33 -3.34
CA LYS A 17 -11.25 -12.45 -2.42
C LYS A 17 -9.80 -12.42 -1.94
N ARG A 18 -8.83 -12.30 -2.85
CA ARG A 18 -7.39 -12.22 -2.51
C ARG A 18 -7.05 -11.01 -1.65
N GLN A 19 -7.81 -9.94 -1.77
CA GLN A 19 -7.67 -8.72 -0.97
C GLN A 19 -8.50 -8.74 0.32
N HIS A 20 -9.10 -9.86 0.70
CA HIS A 20 -9.93 -10.03 1.91
C HIS A 20 -11.10 -9.02 2.01
N LEU A 21 -11.60 -8.53 0.88
CA LEU A 21 -12.69 -7.56 0.84
C LEU A 21 -14.07 -8.20 0.72
N LEU A 22 -14.15 -9.44 0.25
CA LEU A 22 -15.37 -10.28 0.33
C LEU A 22 -15.50 -10.86 1.73
N GLU A 23 -14.49 -11.57 2.18
CA GLU A 23 -14.42 -12.24 3.47
C GLU A 23 -13.13 -11.77 4.19
N PRO A 24 -13.25 -11.00 5.28
CA PRO A 24 -12.09 -10.58 6.06
C PRO A 24 -11.36 -11.78 6.68
N CYS A 25 -10.02 -11.78 6.60
CA CYS A 25 -9.17 -12.76 7.26
C CYS A 25 -9.06 -12.50 8.78
N LEU A 26 -8.36 -13.36 9.49
CA LEU A 26 -8.12 -13.20 10.93
C LEU A 26 -6.76 -12.58 11.25
N ASP A 27 -5.80 -12.70 10.32
CA ASP A 27 -4.43 -12.25 10.53
C ASP A 27 -4.15 -10.92 9.82
N PRO A 28 -3.92 -9.82 10.55
CA PRO A 28 -3.60 -8.52 9.97
C PRO A 28 -2.23 -8.49 9.27
N LEU A 29 -1.29 -9.34 9.68
CA LEU A 29 0.01 -9.44 9.00
C LEU A 29 -0.18 -10.08 7.62
N GLN A 30 -0.98 -11.16 7.52
CA GLN A 30 -1.33 -11.79 6.25
C GLN A 30 -2.07 -10.81 5.33
N ALA A 31 -3.03 -10.04 5.86
CA ALA A 31 -3.72 -9.00 5.08
C ALA A 31 -2.75 -7.93 4.52
N THR A 32 -1.72 -7.56 5.30
CA THR A 32 -0.69 -6.62 4.85
C THR A 32 0.20 -7.23 3.76
N ILE A 33 0.52 -8.52 3.87
CA ILE A 33 1.27 -9.28 2.87
C ILE A 33 0.49 -9.36 1.55
N ASP A 34 -0.78 -9.75 1.62
CA ASP A 34 -1.63 -9.95 0.44
C ASP A 34 -2.01 -8.61 -0.23
N ALA A 35 -2.05 -7.52 0.53
CA ALA A 35 -2.13 -6.17 -0.02
C ALA A 35 -0.80 -5.67 -0.61
N CYS A 36 0.27 -6.47 -0.54
CA CYS A 36 1.61 -6.13 -1.01
C CYS A 36 2.09 -4.78 -0.44
N GLY A 37 1.82 -4.56 0.86
CA GLY A 37 2.02 -3.30 1.57
C GLY A 37 0.83 -2.34 1.45
N LEU A 38 0.69 -1.48 2.44
CA LEU A 38 -0.41 -0.50 2.56
C LEU A 38 0.16 0.91 2.41
N GLN A 39 -0.34 1.69 1.46
CA GLN A 39 0.16 3.06 1.31
C GLN A 39 -0.23 3.92 2.51
N ALA A 40 0.75 4.61 3.08
CA ALA A 40 0.67 5.36 4.33
C ALA A 40 0.92 6.87 4.14
N GLN A 41 0.63 7.38 2.95
CA GLN A 41 0.72 8.83 2.65
C GLN A 41 -0.25 9.64 3.51
N VAL A 42 -1.41 9.07 3.79
CA VAL A 42 -2.34 9.54 4.82
C VAL A 42 -2.17 8.61 6.03
N PRO A 43 -1.79 9.11 7.22
CA PRO A 43 -1.43 8.27 8.37
C PRO A 43 -2.51 7.28 8.82
N SER A 44 -3.78 7.63 8.69
CA SER A 44 -4.91 6.77 9.08
C SER A 44 -5.25 5.69 8.03
N SER A 45 -4.80 5.83 6.78
CA SER A 45 -5.18 4.94 5.69
C SER A 45 -4.80 3.47 5.93
N PRO A 46 -3.61 3.11 6.44
CA PRO A 46 -3.27 1.71 6.68
C PRO A 46 -4.20 1.01 7.69
N ALA A 47 -4.51 1.66 8.81
CA ALA A 47 -5.42 1.10 9.81
C ALA A 47 -6.84 0.93 9.26
N LEU A 48 -7.34 1.91 8.49
CA LEU A 48 -8.63 1.82 7.79
C LEU A 48 -8.65 0.73 6.71
N SER A 49 -7.53 0.54 6.01
CA SER A 49 -7.36 -0.55 5.04
C SER A 49 -7.44 -1.92 5.72
N LEU A 50 -6.76 -2.10 6.85
CA LEU A 50 -6.79 -3.35 7.64
C LEU A 50 -8.17 -3.59 8.25
N ARG A 51 -8.85 -2.57 8.75
CA ARG A 51 -10.24 -2.67 9.23
C ARG A 51 -11.18 -3.29 8.18
N ASN A 52 -10.99 -2.98 6.91
CA ASN A 52 -11.81 -3.54 5.83
C ASN A 52 -11.46 -5.00 5.50
N ARG A 53 -10.24 -5.45 5.85
CA ARG A 53 -9.65 -6.74 5.45
C ARG A 53 -9.56 -7.76 6.57
N VAL A 54 -9.64 -7.32 7.83
CA VAL A 54 -9.41 -8.18 9.00
C VAL A 54 -10.61 -8.14 9.93
N LYS A 55 -11.10 -9.33 10.29
CA LYS A 55 -12.25 -9.51 11.18
C LYS A 55 -11.88 -9.08 12.59
N GLY A 56 -12.68 -8.19 13.18
CA GLY A 56 -12.47 -7.76 14.57
C GLY A 56 -11.26 -6.85 14.80
N PHE A 57 -10.60 -6.38 13.75
CA PHE A 57 -9.43 -5.50 13.84
C PHE A 57 -9.73 -4.18 14.53
N THR A 58 -8.82 -3.73 15.41
CA THR A 58 -8.92 -2.50 16.18
C THR A 58 -7.74 -1.56 15.93
N LEU A 59 -7.86 -0.30 16.35
CA LEU A 59 -6.72 0.64 16.33
C LEU A 59 -5.61 0.18 17.29
N ALA A 60 -5.97 -0.43 18.42
CA ALA A 60 -4.99 -0.99 19.36
C ALA A 60 -4.18 -2.15 18.73
N ASP A 61 -4.80 -2.96 17.87
CA ASP A 61 -4.07 -4.00 17.11
C ASP A 61 -3.07 -3.38 16.13
N TYR A 62 -3.46 -2.27 15.48
CA TYR A 62 -2.54 -1.56 14.59
C TYR A 62 -1.33 -1.01 15.35
N ASP A 63 -1.56 -0.34 16.48
CA ASP A 63 -0.48 0.21 17.31
C ASP A 63 0.40 -0.89 17.89
N ARG A 64 -0.19 -2.00 18.33
CA ARG A 64 0.55 -3.16 18.81
C ARG A 64 1.51 -3.71 17.74
N LEU A 65 1.02 -3.92 16.51
CA LEU A 65 1.85 -4.42 15.41
C LEU A 65 2.96 -3.45 15.01
N LEU A 66 2.68 -2.15 15.03
CA LEU A 66 3.62 -1.12 14.59
C LEU A 66 4.65 -0.77 15.67
N VAL A 67 4.24 -0.70 16.94
CA VAL A 67 5.05 -0.15 18.04
C VAL A 67 5.60 -1.27 18.95
N ALA A 68 4.70 -2.10 19.51
CA ALA A 68 5.09 -3.08 20.51
C ALA A 68 5.77 -4.30 19.90
N GLU A 69 5.15 -4.90 18.88
CA GLU A 69 5.65 -6.12 18.24
C GLU A 69 6.59 -5.82 17.07
N ARG A 70 6.51 -4.61 16.49
CA ARG A 70 7.30 -4.17 15.32
C ARG A 70 7.22 -5.13 14.14
N LYS A 71 6.08 -5.82 13.99
CA LYS A 71 5.82 -6.77 12.89
C LYS A 71 5.52 -6.08 11.56
N ILE A 72 5.09 -4.83 11.62
CA ILE A 72 4.95 -3.94 10.47
C ILE A 72 5.79 -2.69 10.69
N VAL A 73 6.30 -2.13 9.60
CA VAL A 73 7.10 -0.89 9.63
C VAL A 73 6.61 0.10 8.59
N ARG A 74 6.77 1.37 8.89
CA ARG A 74 6.47 2.47 7.96
C ARG A 74 7.75 2.93 7.30
N THR A 75 7.78 3.00 5.96
CA THR A 75 8.98 3.36 5.21
C THR A 75 8.64 3.88 3.81
N TRP A 76 9.58 4.54 3.13
CA TRP A 76 9.48 4.75 1.69
C TRP A 76 9.73 3.45 0.94
N ALA A 77 8.80 3.10 0.06
CA ALA A 77 8.81 1.87 -0.73
C ALA A 77 8.35 2.14 -2.18
N MET A 78 7.48 1.30 -2.71
CA MET A 78 6.99 1.38 -4.08
C MET A 78 6.52 2.79 -4.45
N ARG A 79 6.72 3.18 -5.70
CA ARG A 79 6.35 4.51 -6.26
C ARG A 79 7.01 5.70 -5.54
N GLY A 80 8.04 5.47 -4.69
CA GLY A 80 8.65 6.53 -3.89
C GLY A 80 7.69 7.15 -2.88
N THR A 81 6.66 6.42 -2.46
CA THR A 81 5.68 6.84 -1.46
C THR A 81 5.82 6.05 -0.15
N ILE A 82 5.27 6.59 0.92
CA ILE A 82 5.34 5.95 2.24
C ILE A 82 4.34 4.80 2.30
N HIS A 83 4.81 3.64 2.78
CA HIS A 83 4.01 2.44 2.97
C HIS A 83 4.19 1.86 4.38
N VAL A 84 3.21 1.10 4.81
CA VAL A 84 3.36 0.13 5.90
C VAL A 84 3.54 -1.24 5.25
N VAL A 85 4.63 -1.91 5.62
CA VAL A 85 5.01 -3.22 5.07
C VAL A 85 5.37 -4.18 6.20
N PRO A 86 5.30 -5.51 6.00
CA PRO A 86 5.78 -6.48 6.97
C PRO A 86 7.28 -6.31 7.22
N ALA A 87 7.68 -6.28 8.48
CA ALA A 87 9.07 -6.02 8.87
C ALA A 87 10.05 -7.10 8.39
N ASP A 88 9.64 -8.36 8.45
CA ASP A 88 10.41 -9.52 7.98
C ASP A 88 10.58 -9.57 6.45
N ARG A 89 9.79 -8.76 5.73
CA ARG A 89 9.82 -8.65 4.27
C ARG A 89 10.28 -7.28 3.77
N LEU A 90 10.78 -6.43 4.66
CA LEU A 90 11.22 -5.07 4.34
C LEU A 90 12.10 -4.99 3.08
N PRO A 91 13.12 -5.86 2.89
CA PRO A 91 14.00 -5.80 1.71
C PRO A 91 13.27 -5.98 0.38
N ILE A 92 12.18 -6.75 0.33
CA ILE A 92 11.38 -6.98 -0.90
C ILE A 92 10.77 -5.66 -1.39
N TYR A 93 10.42 -4.76 -0.46
CA TYR A 93 9.72 -3.51 -0.77
C TYR A 93 10.66 -2.31 -0.91
N THR A 94 11.89 -2.43 -0.46
CA THR A 94 12.86 -1.32 -0.38
C THR A 94 14.11 -1.60 -1.20
N SER A 95 14.87 -2.63 -0.90
CA SER A 95 16.23 -2.84 -1.42
C SER A 95 16.31 -3.11 -2.94
N ILE A 96 15.19 -3.49 -3.59
CA ILE A 96 15.12 -3.57 -5.06
C ILE A 96 15.34 -2.23 -5.75
N TYR A 97 15.16 -1.13 -5.02
CA TYR A 97 15.34 0.24 -5.51
C TYR A 97 16.72 0.82 -5.17
N ALA A 98 17.54 0.07 -4.43
CA ALA A 98 18.87 0.52 -4.10
C ALA A 98 19.74 0.62 -5.37
N ASP A 99 20.47 1.72 -5.47
CA ASP A 99 21.50 1.91 -6.46
C ASP A 99 22.77 1.15 -6.06
N GLU A 100 23.57 0.72 -7.03
CA GLU A 100 24.83 -0.01 -6.78
C GLU A 100 25.86 0.85 -6.04
N SER A 101 25.78 2.17 -6.19
CA SER A 101 26.63 3.13 -5.48
C SER A 101 26.22 3.36 -4.02
N TRP A 102 25.11 2.78 -3.54
CA TRP A 102 24.64 2.94 -2.18
C TRP A 102 25.22 1.88 -1.23
N PRO A 103 25.49 2.25 0.06
CA PRO A 103 25.32 3.60 0.63
C PRO A 103 26.39 4.60 0.20
N THR A 104 25.99 5.82 -0.12
CA THR A 104 26.91 6.92 -0.41
C THR A 104 27.56 7.46 0.88
N PRO A 105 28.70 8.19 0.80
CA PRO A 105 29.30 8.84 1.98
C PRO A 105 28.31 9.71 2.76
N ALA A 106 27.43 10.45 2.08
CA ALA A 106 26.42 11.27 2.74
C ALA A 106 25.37 10.42 3.49
N MET A 107 24.99 9.24 2.97
CA MET A 107 24.12 8.30 3.67
C MET A 107 24.80 7.75 4.92
N LEU A 108 26.08 7.41 4.85
CA LEU A 108 26.84 6.93 6.01
C LEU A 108 26.94 7.99 7.10
N GLN A 109 27.21 9.25 6.74
CA GLN A 109 27.20 10.38 7.67
C GLN A 109 25.81 10.56 8.31
N ALA A 110 24.73 10.47 7.52
CA ALA A 110 23.38 10.56 8.05
C ALA A 110 23.04 9.36 8.99
N MET A 111 23.54 8.16 8.68
CA MET A 111 23.42 6.99 9.57
C MET A 111 24.15 7.21 10.90
N ASP A 112 25.32 7.87 10.87
CA ASP A 112 26.07 8.22 12.09
C ASP A 112 25.30 9.19 12.99
N LEU A 113 24.58 10.16 12.42
CA LEU A 113 23.71 11.06 13.19
C LEU A 113 22.57 10.32 13.92
N LEU A 114 22.12 9.17 13.36
CA LEU A 114 21.03 8.35 13.91
C LEU A 114 21.49 7.35 14.97
N LYS A 115 22.80 7.18 15.23
CA LYS A 115 23.30 6.20 16.22
C LYS A 115 22.82 6.45 17.67
N GLU A 116 22.51 7.71 17.98
CA GLU A 116 22.05 8.09 19.33
C GLU A 116 20.52 7.96 19.49
N GLY A 117 19.82 7.49 18.45
CA GLY A 117 18.39 7.26 18.46
C GLY A 117 17.63 7.92 17.31
N PRO A 118 16.30 7.75 17.29
CA PRO A 118 15.44 8.28 16.23
C PRO A 118 15.44 9.81 16.20
N LEU A 119 15.50 10.39 15.01
CA LEU A 119 15.50 11.84 14.81
C LEU A 119 14.46 12.25 13.77
N THR A 120 13.78 13.37 14.03
CA THR A 120 12.95 14.05 13.03
C THR A 120 13.84 14.71 11.97
N ARG A 121 13.26 15.05 10.82
CA ARG A 121 13.97 15.82 9.79
C ARG A 121 14.61 17.10 10.31
N LYS A 122 13.89 17.87 11.14
CA LYS A 122 14.41 19.10 11.73
C LYS A 122 15.60 18.85 12.64
N GLN A 123 15.52 17.81 13.48
CA GLN A 123 16.64 17.43 14.35
C GLN A 123 17.85 16.97 13.55
N LEU A 124 17.65 16.24 12.44
CA LEU A 124 18.74 15.84 11.54
C LEU A 124 19.43 17.05 10.90
N ILE A 125 18.68 18.07 10.47
CA ILE A 125 19.25 19.31 9.95
C ILE A 125 20.12 19.99 11.00
N VAL A 126 19.61 20.14 12.23
CA VAL A 126 20.36 20.77 13.34
C VAL A 126 21.64 19.96 13.63
N ARG A 127 21.54 18.64 13.78
CA ARG A 127 22.71 17.79 14.04
C ARG A 127 23.72 17.78 12.90
N ALA A 128 23.28 17.86 11.64
CA ALA A 128 24.18 17.93 10.50
C ALA A 128 25.01 19.26 10.51
N ILE A 129 24.39 20.36 10.93
CA ILE A 129 25.10 21.63 11.11
C ILE A 129 26.11 21.51 12.26
N GLU A 130 25.69 21.03 13.41
CA GLU A 130 26.48 20.96 14.64
C GLU A 130 27.61 19.93 14.58
N LYS A 131 27.33 18.71 14.11
CA LYS A 131 28.30 17.59 14.16
C LYS A 131 29.08 17.38 12.86
N LEU A 132 28.53 17.77 11.71
CA LEU A 132 29.20 17.61 10.41
C LEU A 132 29.72 18.94 9.85
N GLY A 133 29.46 20.07 10.51
CA GLY A 133 29.89 21.39 10.05
C GLY A 133 29.21 21.82 8.73
N LEU A 134 28.08 21.25 8.36
CA LEU A 134 27.42 21.59 7.10
C LEU A 134 26.81 23.00 7.16
N PRO A 135 26.96 23.83 6.12
CA PRO A 135 26.16 25.03 5.98
C PRO A 135 24.66 24.72 6.04
N ARG A 136 23.88 25.61 6.69
CA ARG A 136 22.40 25.41 6.87
C ARG A 136 21.72 25.07 5.58
N GLU A 137 21.96 25.79 4.50
CA GLU A 137 21.35 25.56 3.19
C GLU A 137 21.67 24.15 2.64
N GLN A 138 22.90 23.69 2.87
CA GLN A 138 23.29 22.34 2.43
C GLN A 138 22.60 21.27 3.26
N ALA A 139 22.48 21.43 4.57
CA ALA A 139 21.75 20.51 5.45
C ALA A 139 20.25 20.47 5.12
N GLU A 140 19.63 21.64 4.88
CA GLU A 140 18.21 21.72 4.47
C GLU A 140 17.96 21.08 3.10
N ARG A 141 18.90 21.17 2.16
CA ARG A 141 18.82 20.49 0.85
C ARG A 141 19.00 18.98 0.99
N LEU A 142 19.96 18.54 1.80
CA LEU A 142 20.25 17.13 2.05
C LEU A 142 19.02 16.41 2.63
N PHE A 143 18.40 17.00 3.64
CA PHE A 143 17.19 16.50 4.29
C PHE A 143 15.92 17.20 3.78
N GLY A 144 15.79 17.37 2.48
CA GLY A 144 14.71 18.14 1.84
C GLY A 144 13.29 17.71 2.25
N PRO A 145 12.28 18.59 2.04
CA PRO A 145 10.92 18.37 2.55
C PRO A 145 10.22 17.15 1.93
N TRP A 146 10.63 16.72 0.75
CA TRP A 146 10.11 15.55 0.05
C TRP A 146 10.92 14.27 0.31
N GLY A 147 11.66 14.24 1.42
CA GLY A 147 12.46 13.10 1.86
C GLY A 147 13.96 13.26 1.62
N GLY A 148 14.40 13.89 0.54
CA GLY A 148 15.81 14.04 0.26
C GLY A 148 16.58 12.72 0.39
N ILE A 149 17.72 12.75 1.10
CA ILE A 149 18.52 11.55 1.35
C ILE A 149 17.77 10.47 2.15
N LEU A 150 16.80 10.85 3.01
CA LEU A 150 16.03 9.90 3.84
C LEU A 150 15.19 8.95 2.99
N GLN A 151 14.66 9.43 1.86
CA GLN A 151 13.95 8.55 0.93
C GLN A 151 14.90 7.51 0.33
N SER A 152 16.10 7.92 -0.07
CA SER A 152 17.12 7.02 -0.60
C SER A 152 17.59 6.02 0.45
N MET A 153 17.83 6.47 1.69
CA MET A 153 18.21 5.61 2.82
C MET A 153 17.12 4.57 3.13
N SER A 154 15.86 4.97 3.14
CA SER A 154 14.73 4.03 3.33
C SER A 154 14.64 3.02 2.17
N ARG A 155 14.80 3.47 0.93
CA ARG A 155 14.81 2.59 -0.25
C ARG A 155 16.04 1.68 -0.32
N ALA A 156 17.13 2.07 0.33
CA ALA A 156 18.28 1.18 0.54
C ALA A 156 18.08 0.18 1.70
N GLY A 157 16.93 0.25 2.41
CA GLY A 157 16.67 -0.60 3.57
C GLY A 157 17.42 -0.19 4.83
N LEU A 158 17.97 1.04 4.89
CA LEU A 158 18.78 1.52 6.00
C LEU A 158 17.97 2.17 7.12
N THR A 159 16.82 2.77 6.78
CA THR A 159 15.99 3.53 7.73
C THR A 159 14.52 3.21 7.61
N VAL A 160 13.81 3.36 8.73
CA VAL A 160 12.35 3.29 8.84
C VAL A 160 11.81 4.49 9.60
N HIS A 161 10.54 4.84 9.36
CA HIS A 161 9.82 5.80 10.18
C HIS A 161 9.33 5.13 11.46
N VAL A 162 9.56 5.77 12.59
CA VAL A 162 9.12 5.26 13.89
C VAL A 162 8.01 6.15 14.46
N PRO A 163 7.07 5.58 15.23
CA PRO A 163 6.04 6.36 15.87
C PRO A 163 6.62 7.34 16.90
N ALA A 164 6.03 8.54 16.95
CA ALA A 164 6.32 9.53 17.99
C ALA A 164 5.07 10.36 18.28
N ALA A 165 5.05 10.95 19.47
CA ALA A 165 4.08 11.99 19.80
C ALA A 165 4.42 13.26 19.01
N GLY A 166 3.45 13.78 18.23
CA GLY A 166 3.60 15.03 17.48
C GLY A 166 3.43 14.91 15.97
N ALA A 167 3.57 16.04 15.29
CA ALA A 167 3.30 16.14 13.85
C ALA A 167 4.45 15.62 12.96
N GLU A 168 5.69 15.63 13.47
CA GLU A 168 6.85 15.15 12.73
C GLU A 168 7.17 13.69 13.08
N VAL A 169 7.38 12.90 12.05
CA VAL A 169 7.68 11.47 12.19
C VAL A 169 9.20 11.28 12.16
N PRO A 170 9.80 10.77 13.25
CA PRO A 170 11.22 10.46 13.27
C PRO A 170 11.56 9.28 12.37
N VAL A 171 12.83 9.22 11.96
CA VAL A 171 13.44 8.05 11.33
C VAL A 171 14.43 7.42 12.27
N ALA A 172 14.53 6.09 12.22
CA ALA A 172 15.52 5.30 12.94
C ALA A 172 16.29 4.42 11.97
N ARG A 173 17.46 3.96 12.36
CA ARG A 173 18.16 2.89 11.63
C ARG A 173 17.36 1.59 11.77
N VAL A 174 17.33 0.81 10.69
CA VAL A 174 16.62 -0.49 10.66
C VAL A 174 17.15 -1.42 11.75
N GLU A 175 18.47 -1.50 11.91
CA GLU A 175 19.11 -2.37 12.91
C GLU A 175 18.79 -1.98 14.37
N ASP A 176 18.59 -0.68 14.66
CA ASP A 176 18.22 -0.22 16.01
C ASP A 176 16.72 -0.45 16.29
N TRP A 177 15.90 -0.40 15.25
CA TRP A 177 14.45 -0.58 15.41
C TRP A 177 14.02 -2.05 15.38
N LEU A 178 14.58 -2.82 14.46
CA LEU A 178 14.20 -4.23 14.23
C LEU A 178 15.21 -5.25 14.75
N GLY A 179 16.37 -4.80 15.24
CA GLY A 179 17.49 -5.66 15.60
C GLY A 179 18.36 -6.06 14.39
N PRO A 180 19.31 -6.96 14.60
CA PRO A 180 20.20 -7.46 13.55
C PRO A 180 19.40 -8.03 12.38
N GLN A 181 19.75 -7.63 11.15
CA GLN A 181 19.09 -8.11 9.94
C GLN A 181 19.90 -9.23 9.28
N PRO A 182 19.23 -10.23 8.68
CA PRO A 182 19.94 -11.25 7.92
C PRO A 182 20.59 -10.62 6.68
N PRO A 183 21.61 -11.29 6.08
CA PRO A 183 22.19 -10.86 4.83
C PRO A 183 21.14 -10.68 3.75
N LEU A 184 21.26 -9.60 2.96
CA LEU A 184 20.33 -9.32 1.87
C LEU A 184 20.45 -10.41 0.80
N PRO A 185 19.33 -10.99 0.35
CA PRO A 185 19.32 -11.81 -0.85
C PRO A 185 19.76 -11.01 -2.08
N ALA A 186 20.17 -11.72 -3.14
CA ALA A 186 20.43 -11.09 -4.42
C ALA A 186 19.24 -10.26 -4.89
N LYS A 187 19.50 -9.15 -5.56
CA LYS A 187 18.49 -8.19 -6.02
C LYS A 187 17.44 -8.85 -6.91
N GLU A 188 17.86 -9.75 -7.77
CA GLU A 188 17.00 -10.55 -8.63
C GLU A 188 16.00 -11.40 -7.82
N THR A 189 16.47 -12.01 -6.75
CA THR A 189 15.61 -12.78 -5.82
C THR A 189 14.56 -11.90 -5.14
N LEU A 190 14.93 -10.69 -4.74
CA LEU A 190 14.00 -9.73 -4.13
C LEU A 190 12.95 -9.25 -5.14
N GLU A 191 13.35 -9.03 -6.39
CA GLU A 191 12.44 -8.65 -7.47
C GLU A 191 11.43 -9.74 -7.79
N ASP A 192 11.89 -10.99 -7.89
CA ASP A 192 11.05 -12.15 -8.16
C ASP A 192 10.02 -12.34 -7.03
N ARG A 193 10.47 -12.17 -5.77
CA ARG A 193 9.60 -12.21 -4.59
C ARG A 193 8.56 -11.08 -4.59
N LEU A 194 8.95 -9.84 -4.97
CA LEU A 194 8.00 -8.73 -5.07
C LEU A 194 6.97 -9.00 -6.18
N PHE A 195 7.43 -9.44 -7.35
CA PHE A 195 6.52 -9.76 -8.45
C PHE A 195 5.54 -10.87 -8.08
N MET A 196 6.02 -11.94 -7.46
CA MET A 196 5.19 -13.07 -7.03
C MET A 196 4.18 -12.63 -5.95
N ALA A 197 4.59 -11.81 -4.97
CA ALA A 197 3.68 -11.25 -3.96
C ALA A 197 2.60 -10.38 -4.61
N TYR A 198 2.98 -9.54 -5.56
CA TYR A 198 2.05 -8.70 -6.30
C TYR A 198 1.08 -9.53 -7.16
N ALA A 199 1.58 -10.53 -7.90
CA ALA A 199 0.76 -11.41 -8.73
C ALA A 199 -0.22 -12.23 -7.89
N ARG A 200 0.17 -12.64 -6.68
CA ARG A 200 -0.70 -13.34 -5.73
C ARG A 200 -1.80 -12.45 -5.16
N GLY A 201 -1.46 -11.23 -4.75
CA GLY A 201 -2.42 -10.30 -4.14
C GLY A 201 -3.37 -9.64 -5.14
N TYR A 202 -2.92 -9.42 -6.38
CA TYR A 202 -3.63 -8.62 -7.39
C TYR A 202 -3.91 -9.35 -8.71
N GLY A 203 -3.53 -10.62 -8.81
CA GLY A 203 -3.71 -11.41 -10.02
C GLY A 203 -5.14 -11.49 -10.57
N PRO A 204 -5.23 -11.83 -11.84
CA PRO A 204 -4.18 -11.91 -12.84
C PRO A 204 -3.70 -10.53 -13.30
N VAL A 205 -2.39 -10.33 -13.48
CA VAL A 205 -1.75 -9.03 -13.71
C VAL A 205 -0.98 -8.98 -15.02
N THR A 206 -0.80 -7.80 -15.58
CA THR A 206 0.01 -7.57 -16.79
C THR A 206 1.38 -6.97 -16.44
N VAL A 207 2.31 -7.01 -17.39
CA VAL A 207 3.58 -6.26 -17.34
C VAL A 207 3.32 -4.76 -17.03
N ARG A 208 2.28 -4.18 -17.65
CA ARG A 208 1.94 -2.76 -17.46
C ARG A 208 1.43 -2.46 -16.04
N ASP A 209 0.70 -3.40 -15.44
CA ASP A 209 0.21 -3.26 -14.08
C ASP A 209 1.37 -3.26 -13.09
N PHE A 210 2.31 -4.21 -13.22
CA PHE A 210 3.46 -4.25 -12.33
C PHE A 210 4.41 -3.05 -12.53
N ALA A 211 4.56 -2.56 -13.78
CA ALA A 211 5.30 -1.32 -14.05
C ALA A 211 4.65 -0.11 -13.34
N HIS A 212 3.32 -0.03 -13.36
CA HIS A 212 2.59 1.00 -12.63
C HIS A 212 2.72 0.87 -11.11
N PHE A 213 2.68 -0.36 -10.59
CA PHE A 213 2.79 -0.64 -9.16
C PHE A 213 4.20 -0.39 -8.62
N SER A 214 5.22 -0.88 -9.31
CA SER A 214 6.61 -0.87 -8.84
C SER A 214 7.41 0.35 -9.28
N LEU A 215 7.04 0.99 -10.41
CA LEU A 215 7.84 1.96 -11.16
C LEU A 215 9.16 1.39 -11.71
N LEU A 216 9.30 0.07 -11.78
CA LEU A 216 10.43 -0.56 -12.47
C LEU A 216 10.29 -0.40 -13.99
N PRO A 217 11.40 -0.30 -14.72
CA PRO A 217 11.38 -0.26 -16.18
C PRO A 217 10.75 -1.53 -16.78
N VAL A 218 9.98 -1.39 -17.86
CA VAL A 218 9.28 -2.51 -18.53
C VAL A 218 10.26 -3.62 -18.96
N VAL A 219 11.45 -3.27 -19.44
CA VAL A 219 12.49 -4.25 -19.83
C VAL A 219 12.87 -5.12 -18.64
N ARG A 220 13.11 -4.50 -17.47
CA ARG A 220 13.44 -5.21 -16.23
C ARG A 220 12.29 -6.12 -15.78
N ILE A 221 11.04 -5.67 -15.90
CA ILE A 221 9.86 -6.48 -15.55
C ILE A 221 9.70 -7.69 -16.45
N ARG A 222 9.98 -7.57 -17.75
CA ARG A 222 9.99 -8.73 -18.66
C ARG A 222 10.99 -9.77 -18.21
N ALA A 223 12.22 -9.36 -17.88
CA ALA A 223 13.26 -10.26 -17.37
C ALA A 223 12.86 -10.91 -16.04
N ILE A 224 12.17 -10.16 -15.12
CA ILE A 224 11.62 -10.72 -13.90
C ILE A 224 10.61 -11.83 -14.21
N ILE A 225 9.64 -11.58 -15.09
CA ILE A 225 8.60 -12.55 -15.44
C ILE A 225 9.19 -13.79 -16.10
N GLU A 226 10.16 -13.61 -17.00
CA GLU A 226 10.82 -14.71 -17.71
C GLU A 226 11.57 -15.66 -16.77
N ARG A 227 12.23 -15.12 -15.72
CA ARG A 227 12.99 -15.93 -14.77
C ARG A 227 12.17 -16.41 -13.56
N THR A 228 11.00 -15.79 -13.27
CA THR A 228 10.18 -16.16 -12.11
C THR A 228 9.47 -17.50 -12.36
N PRO A 229 9.78 -18.57 -11.63
CA PRO A 229 9.13 -19.86 -11.82
C PRO A 229 7.69 -19.86 -11.26
N GLY A 230 6.88 -20.81 -11.72
CA GLY A 230 5.56 -21.06 -11.17
C GLY A 230 4.52 -20.00 -11.53
N LEU A 231 4.62 -19.38 -12.70
CA LEU A 231 3.63 -18.48 -13.28
C LEU A 231 2.78 -19.19 -14.32
N ALA A 232 1.48 -19.01 -14.26
CA ALA A 232 0.54 -19.34 -15.32
C ALA A 232 0.15 -18.08 -16.09
N GLN A 233 -0.26 -18.28 -17.35
CA GLN A 233 -0.77 -17.25 -18.22
C GLN A 233 -2.27 -17.46 -18.45
N VAL A 234 -3.03 -16.35 -18.44
CA VAL A 234 -4.46 -16.33 -18.78
C VAL A 234 -4.77 -15.15 -19.70
N ARG A 235 -5.89 -15.21 -20.38
CA ARG A 235 -6.43 -14.10 -21.17
C ARG A 235 -7.66 -13.54 -20.46
N LEU A 236 -7.70 -12.23 -20.29
CA LEU A 236 -8.89 -11.54 -19.84
C LEU A 236 -9.77 -11.20 -21.05
N GLU A 237 -11.06 -11.50 -20.96
CA GLU A 237 -12.04 -11.19 -22.00
C GLU A 237 -11.93 -9.74 -22.48
N GLY A 238 -11.91 -9.53 -23.78
CA GLY A 238 -11.72 -8.22 -24.42
C GLY A 238 -10.30 -7.65 -24.34
N SER A 239 -9.33 -8.31 -23.67
CA SER A 239 -7.96 -7.85 -23.58
C SER A 239 -7.03 -8.56 -24.58
N LYS A 240 -6.18 -7.79 -25.26
CA LYS A 240 -5.08 -8.33 -26.08
C LYS A 240 -3.80 -8.63 -25.29
N LEU A 241 -3.79 -8.32 -24.00
CA LEU A 241 -2.62 -8.47 -23.14
C LEU A 241 -2.59 -9.86 -22.49
N THR A 242 -1.39 -10.42 -22.33
CA THR A 242 -1.18 -11.60 -21.48
C THR A 242 -1.21 -11.18 -20.01
N HIS A 243 -1.97 -11.93 -19.22
CA HIS A 243 -2.03 -11.77 -17.78
C HIS A 243 -1.35 -12.94 -17.09
N TYR A 244 -0.68 -12.64 -15.98
CA TYR A 244 0.10 -13.60 -15.19
C TYR A 244 -0.54 -13.79 -13.81
N ILE A 245 -0.52 -15.02 -13.34
CA ILE A 245 -0.99 -15.41 -12.01
C ILE A 245 -0.05 -16.51 -11.50
N PRO A 246 0.15 -16.67 -10.17
CA PRO A 246 0.84 -17.84 -9.66
C PRO A 246 0.15 -19.13 -10.14
N GLN A 247 0.91 -20.10 -10.61
CA GLN A 247 0.40 -21.38 -11.12
C GLN A 247 -0.50 -22.09 -10.09
N ALA A 248 -0.10 -22.01 -8.81
CA ALA A 248 -0.88 -22.61 -7.71
C ALA A 248 -2.25 -21.96 -7.51
N ASP A 249 -2.43 -20.72 -7.92
CA ASP A 249 -3.67 -19.95 -7.73
C ASP A 249 -4.61 -20.07 -8.94
N LEU A 250 -4.14 -20.63 -10.06
CA LEU A 250 -4.93 -20.77 -11.29
C LEU A 250 -6.21 -21.59 -11.11
N PRO A 251 -6.22 -22.75 -10.42
CA PRO A 251 -7.45 -23.52 -10.21
C PRO A 251 -8.51 -22.71 -9.46
N GLU A 252 -8.13 -21.94 -8.45
CA GLU A 252 -9.05 -21.08 -7.70
C GLU A 252 -9.62 -19.97 -8.59
N LEU A 253 -8.80 -19.32 -9.41
CA LEU A 253 -9.26 -18.34 -10.38
C LEU A 253 -10.29 -18.92 -11.34
N LEU A 254 -10.01 -20.09 -11.91
CA LEU A 254 -10.90 -20.74 -12.88
C LEU A 254 -12.23 -21.22 -12.24
N ALA A 255 -12.20 -21.60 -10.98
CA ALA A 255 -13.40 -21.98 -10.21
C ALA A 255 -14.21 -20.77 -9.70
N THR A 256 -13.64 -19.55 -9.72
CA THR A 256 -14.33 -18.34 -9.28
C THR A 256 -15.47 -17.99 -10.24
N THR A 257 -16.67 -17.80 -9.72
CA THR A 257 -17.83 -17.32 -10.50
C THR A 257 -18.01 -15.81 -10.28
N GLY A 258 -18.45 -15.10 -11.31
CA GLY A 258 -18.73 -13.66 -11.25
C GLY A 258 -20.07 -13.37 -10.55
N SER A 259 -20.21 -13.69 -9.25
CA SER A 259 -21.39 -13.35 -8.47
C SER A 259 -21.41 -11.87 -8.11
N GLU A 260 -22.59 -11.23 -8.15
CA GLU A 260 -22.78 -9.81 -7.89
C GLU A 260 -22.78 -9.43 -6.41
N GLU A 261 -22.88 -10.39 -5.50
CA GLU A 261 -22.92 -10.14 -4.06
C GLU A 261 -21.52 -9.86 -3.51
N ALA A 262 -21.29 -8.61 -3.17
CA ALA A 262 -20.10 -8.17 -2.44
C ALA A 262 -20.53 -7.12 -1.40
N PRO A 263 -19.99 -7.19 -0.16
CA PRO A 263 -20.32 -6.24 0.88
C PRO A 263 -19.85 -4.82 0.50
N VAL A 264 -20.58 -3.82 0.98
CA VAL A 264 -20.11 -2.43 0.89
C VAL A 264 -18.86 -2.27 1.76
N ARG A 265 -17.83 -1.65 1.20
CA ARG A 265 -16.59 -1.29 1.92
C ARG A 265 -16.26 0.19 1.71
N LEU A 266 -15.95 0.88 2.78
CA LEU A 266 -15.43 2.25 2.73
C LEU A 266 -13.89 2.20 2.75
N LEU A 267 -13.30 2.18 1.54
CA LEU A 267 -11.86 2.14 1.38
C LEU A 267 -11.26 3.54 1.57
N PRO A 268 -10.16 3.66 2.32
CA PRO A 268 -9.52 4.95 2.57
C PRO A 268 -8.86 5.53 1.33
N ARG A 269 -8.40 6.78 1.44
CA ARG A 269 -7.55 7.40 0.42
C ARG A 269 -6.29 6.55 0.22
N PHE A 270 -5.88 6.40 -1.02
CA PHE A 270 -4.71 5.62 -1.41
C PHE A 270 -4.79 4.12 -1.03
N ASP A 271 -6.01 3.55 -0.89
CA ASP A 271 -6.11 2.10 -0.66
C ASP A 271 -5.38 1.32 -1.76
N SER A 272 -4.65 0.29 -1.37
CA SER A 272 -3.80 -0.49 -2.26
C SER A 272 -4.59 -1.14 -3.41
N LEU A 273 -5.84 -1.55 -3.20
CA LEU A 273 -6.71 -2.07 -4.27
C LEU A 273 -6.91 -1.05 -5.38
N VAL A 274 -7.17 0.22 -5.01
CA VAL A 274 -7.44 1.30 -5.98
C VAL A 274 -6.20 1.62 -6.80
N LEU A 275 -5.02 1.47 -6.20
CA LEU A 275 -3.74 1.80 -6.83
C LEU A 275 -3.13 0.66 -7.66
N ALA A 276 -3.47 -0.59 -7.38
CA ALA A 276 -2.75 -1.76 -7.83
C ALA A 276 -2.57 -1.85 -9.37
N HIS A 277 -3.61 -1.69 -10.15
CA HIS A 277 -3.58 -1.90 -11.59
C HIS A 277 -3.43 -0.58 -12.36
N LYS A 278 -2.79 -0.63 -13.52
CA LYS A 278 -2.75 0.50 -14.47
C LYS A 278 -4.13 0.72 -15.09
N ASP A 279 -4.76 -0.36 -15.52
CA ASP A 279 -6.12 -0.38 -16.01
C ASP A 279 -7.10 -0.53 -14.83
N LYS A 280 -8.08 0.37 -14.73
CA LYS A 280 -9.06 0.39 -13.63
C LYS A 280 -10.38 -0.29 -13.99
N ALA A 281 -10.55 -0.82 -15.21
CA ALA A 281 -11.82 -1.35 -15.71
C ALA A 281 -12.44 -2.42 -14.79
N ARG A 282 -11.61 -3.17 -14.06
CA ARG A 282 -12.09 -4.16 -13.07
C ARG A 282 -12.93 -3.55 -11.96
N ILE A 283 -12.60 -2.34 -11.53
CA ILE A 283 -13.19 -1.72 -10.33
C ILE A 283 -13.87 -0.38 -10.61
N LEU A 284 -13.61 0.25 -11.75
CA LEU A 284 -14.08 1.60 -12.06
C LEU A 284 -14.28 1.79 -13.56
N ASP A 285 -15.39 2.42 -13.95
CA ASP A 285 -15.64 2.81 -15.34
C ASP A 285 -14.76 4.00 -15.73
N GLU A 286 -14.18 3.96 -16.93
CA GLU A 286 -13.20 4.96 -17.39
C GLU A 286 -13.72 6.42 -17.32
N PRO A 287 -14.99 6.75 -17.67
CA PRO A 287 -15.50 8.13 -17.52
C PRO A 287 -15.48 8.67 -16.09
N LEU A 288 -15.48 7.77 -15.09
CA LEU A 288 -15.48 8.14 -13.67
C LEU A 288 -14.06 8.31 -13.10
N ARG A 289 -13.03 7.97 -13.87
CA ARG A 289 -11.65 7.94 -13.41
C ARG A 289 -11.20 9.27 -12.80
N ARG A 290 -11.51 10.40 -13.42
CA ARG A 290 -11.17 11.75 -12.93
C ARG A 290 -11.90 12.13 -11.63
N LYS A 291 -12.99 11.44 -11.29
CA LYS A 291 -13.67 11.65 -10.01
C LYS A 291 -12.89 11.03 -8.84
N VAL A 292 -12.15 9.97 -9.08
CA VAL A 292 -11.35 9.24 -8.08
C VAL A 292 -9.88 9.68 -8.09
N PHE A 293 -9.27 9.79 -9.27
CA PHE A 293 -7.88 10.17 -9.44
C PHE A 293 -7.79 11.64 -9.82
N LYS A 294 -7.39 12.48 -8.87
CA LYS A 294 -7.28 13.93 -9.04
C LYS A 294 -5.87 14.34 -9.46
N ASP A 295 -5.73 15.61 -9.84
CA ASP A 295 -4.44 16.23 -10.07
C ASP A 295 -3.56 16.17 -8.82
N ALA A 296 -2.25 16.42 -8.97
CA ALA A 296 -1.24 16.30 -7.91
C ALA A 296 -1.20 14.91 -7.25
N ALA A 297 -1.49 13.84 -8.02
CA ALA A 297 -1.46 12.45 -7.58
C ALA A 297 -2.36 12.14 -6.36
N VAL A 298 -3.43 12.91 -6.17
CA VAL A 298 -4.41 12.66 -5.10
C VAL A 298 -5.37 11.55 -5.53
N VAL A 299 -5.57 10.55 -4.66
CA VAL A 299 -6.55 9.47 -4.83
C VAL A 299 -7.58 9.56 -3.72
N GLU A 300 -8.84 9.71 -4.10
CA GLU A 300 -9.95 9.85 -3.15
C GLU A 300 -10.25 8.53 -2.43
N ALA A 301 -10.85 8.64 -1.27
CA ALA A 301 -11.44 7.50 -0.58
C ALA A 301 -12.71 7.06 -1.32
N VAL A 302 -12.90 5.75 -1.49
CA VAL A 302 -13.96 5.22 -2.35
C VAL A 302 -14.89 4.27 -1.60
N ALA A 303 -16.18 4.33 -1.94
CA ALA A 303 -17.16 3.33 -1.55
C ALA A 303 -17.16 2.21 -2.59
N LEU A 304 -16.71 1.02 -2.20
CA LEU A 304 -16.83 -0.19 -2.98
C LEU A 304 -18.23 -0.77 -2.78
N ILE A 305 -18.98 -0.88 -3.85
CA ILE A 305 -20.38 -1.33 -3.86
C ILE A 305 -20.51 -2.40 -4.94
N ARG A 306 -21.02 -3.58 -4.57
CA ARG A 306 -21.09 -4.74 -5.48
C ARG A 306 -19.74 -5.05 -6.16
N GLY A 307 -18.65 -4.87 -5.41
CA GLY A 307 -17.29 -5.13 -5.90
C GLY A 307 -16.70 -4.06 -6.83
N ARG A 308 -17.38 -2.94 -7.07
CA ARG A 308 -16.90 -1.84 -7.92
C ARG A 308 -17.00 -0.51 -7.18
N ILE A 309 -16.27 0.49 -7.63
CA ILE A 309 -16.31 1.84 -7.05
C ILE A 309 -17.64 2.51 -7.46
N GLY A 310 -18.54 2.63 -6.49
CA GLY A 310 -19.85 3.26 -6.67
C GLY A 310 -19.92 4.73 -6.25
N GLY A 311 -18.84 5.29 -5.71
CA GLY A 311 -18.76 6.69 -5.29
C GLY A 311 -17.51 7.00 -4.51
N ILE A 312 -17.33 8.26 -4.18
CA ILE A 312 -16.29 8.71 -3.24
C ILE A 312 -16.94 9.07 -1.91
N TRP A 313 -16.15 9.01 -0.83
CA TRP A 313 -16.61 9.41 0.48
C TRP A 313 -15.57 10.24 1.20
N ARG A 314 -16.02 11.06 2.14
CA ARG A 314 -15.17 11.89 2.98
C ARG A 314 -15.63 11.76 4.42
N MET A 315 -14.73 11.93 5.36
CA MET A 315 -15.06 11.92 6.77
C MET A 315 -14.42 13.09 7.51
N LYS A 316 -15.14 13.55 8.53
CA LYS A 316 -14.64 14.43 9.59
C LYS A 316 -15.03 13.82 10.92
N THR A 317 -14.14 13.89 11.90
CA THR A 317 -14.40 13.41 13.26
C THR A 317 -14.33 14.56 14.25
N THR A 318 -15.21 14.52 15.22
CA THR A 318 -15.13 15.29 16.46
C THR A 318 -14.92 14.31 17.62
N ALA A 319 -14.89 14.79 18.86
CA ALA A 319 -14.75 13.93 20.04
C ALA A 319 -15.87 12.86 20.17
N ARG A 320 -17.06 13.08 19.61
CA ARG A 320 -18.22 12.17 19.77
C ARG A 320 -18.94 11.82 18.48
N GLU A 321 -18.59 12.45 17.35
CA GLU A 321 -19.35 12.31 16.10
C GLU A 321 -18.42 11.97 14.93
N LEU A 322 -18.84 10.99 14.12
CA LEU A 322 -18.36 10.78 12.77
C LEU A 322 -19.33 11.43 11.80
N ARG A 323 -18.85 12.35 10.95
CA ARG A 323 -19.58 12.85 9.80
C ARG A 323 -19.05 12.21 8.54
N VAL A 324 -19.91 11.62 7.74
CA VAL A 324 -19.58 11.01 6.45
C VAL A 324 -20.38 11.69 5.34
N GLU A 325 -19.69 12.21 4.35
CA GLU A 325 -20.24 12.73 3.09
C GLU A 325 -20.04 11.65 2.01
N PHE A 326 -21.12 11.17 1.41
CA PHE A 326 -21.09 10.21 0.32
C PHE A 326 -21.52 10.87 -1.00
N HIS A 327 -20.65 10.81 -2.01
CA HIS A 327 -20.87 11.30 -3.37
C HIS A 327 -21.04 10.12 -4.33
N PRO A 328 -22.25 9.67 -4.59
CA PRO A 328 -22.51 8.50 -5.43
C PRO A 328 -22.17 8.74 -6.89
N PHE A 329 -21.78 7.67 -7.59
CA PHE A 329 -21.66 7.65 -9.05
C PHE A 329 -22.94 7.03 -9.62
N GLY A 330 -23.93 7.87 -9.89
CA GLY A 330 -25.26 7.44 -10.29
C GLY A 330 -26.10 6.88 -9.13
N ARG A 331 -27.11 6.06 -9.45
CA ARG A 331 -28.00 5.47 -8.43
C ARG A 331 -27.29 4.37 -7.62
N GLN A 332 -27.02 4.62 -6.38
CA GLN A 332 -26.34 3.70 -5.46
C GLN A 332 -27.17 3.45 -4.19
N PRO A 333 -26.99 2.30 -3.47
CA PRO A 333 -27.71 1.97 -2.26
C PRO A 333 -27.14 2.78 -1.07
N ALA A 334 -27.55 4.04 -0.94
CA ALA A 334 -27.06 4.94 0.12
C ALA A 334 -27.30 4.41 1.54
N SER A 335 -28.40 3.65 1.76
CA SER A 335 -28.68 3.00 3.04
C SER A 335 -27.63 1.98 3.44
N ALA A 336 -27.12 1.19 2.49
CA ALA A 336 -26.05 0.23 2.73
C ALA A 336 -24.72 0.92 3.03
N VAL A 337 -24.42 2.05 2.35
CA VAL A 337 -23.25 2.89 2.63
C VAL A 337 -23.36 3.52 4.02
N LYS A 338 -24.53 4.03 4.41
CA LYS A 338 -24.81 4.55 5.75
C LYS A 338 -24.60 3.48 6.83
N ALA A 339 -25.04 2.25 6.58
CA ALA A 339 -24.83 1.14 7.50
C ALA A 339 -23.33 0.82 7.68
N GLU A 340 -22.54 0.88 6.61
CA GLU A 340 -21.07 0.71 6.70
C GLU A 340 -20.40 1.90 7.40
N ALA A 341 -20.87 3.12 7.18
CA ALA A 341 -20.42 4.30 7.91
C ALA A 341 -20.72 4.19 9.43
N ALA A 342 -21.87 3.63 9.80
CA ALA A 342 -22.18 3.36 11.20
C ALA A 342 -21.20 2.34 11.83
N ARG A 343 -20.87 1.26 11.11
CA ARG A 343 -19.83 0.30 11.55
C ARG A 343 -18.45 0.97 11.69
N LEU A 344 -18.11 1.90 10.79
CA LEU A 344 -16.89 2.69 10.90
C LEU A 344 -16.90 3.60 12.14
N GLY A 345 -18.02 4.29 12.42
CA GLY A 345 -18.17 5.12 13.62
C GLY A 345 -17.96 4.30 14.90
N LYS A 346 -18.61 3.13 14.99
CA LYS A 346 -18.41 2.20 16.12
C LYS A 346 -16.95 1.75 16.27
N TRP A 347 -16.27 1.44 15.16
CA TRP A 347 -14.86 1.05 15.15
C TRP A 347 -13.94 2.19 15.64
N LEU A 348 -14.29 3.45 15.34
CA LEU A 348 -13.59 4.63 15.83
C LEU A 348 -13.94 4.99 17.30
N GLY A 349 -14.87 4.26 17.94
CA GLY A 349 -15.35 4.57 19.29
C GLY A 349 -16.25 5.80 19.36
N LEU A 350 -16.89 6.18 18.23
CA LEU A 350 -17.73 7.36 18.13
C LEU A 350 -19.22 7.00 18.29
N GLU A 351 -19.95 7.78 19.10
CA GLU A 351 -21.34 7.50 19.46
C GLU A 351 -22.34 7.96 18.40
N ARG A 352 -22.01 9.01 17.66
CA ARG A 352 -22.91 9.67 16.72
C ARG A 352 -22.42 9.56 15.30
N LEU A 353 -23.36 9.41 14.36
CA LEU A 353 -23.11 9.45 12.93
C LEU A 353 -23.99 10.52 12.28
N ALA A 354 -23.37 11.51 11.62
CA ALA A 354 -23.99 12.33 10.60
C ALA A 354 -23.64 11.74 9.23
N PHE A 355 -24.64 11.53 8.37
CA PHE A 355 -24.44 10.94 7.05
C PHE A 355 -25.21 11.73 6.01
N ASP A 356 -24.48 12.31 5.08
CA ASP A 356 -25.00 13.15 4.01
C ASP A 356 -24.72 12.51 2.65
N VAL A 357 -25.69 12.56 1.74
CA VAL A 357 -25.55 12.18 0.34
C VAL A 357 -25.52 13.47 -0.48
N ILE A 358 -24.42 13.68 -1.22
CA ILE A 358 -24.15 14.95 -1.92
C ILE A 358 -24.26 14.74 -3.43
#